data_dd46b444d54517deeb6056e0546e53d6
#
_entry.id   dd46b444d54517deeb6056e0546e53d6
#
_cell.length_a   1.000
_cell.length_b   1.000
_cell.length_c   1.000
_cell.angle_alpha   90.00
_cell.angle_beta   90.00
_cell.angle_gamma   90.00
#
_symmetry.space_group_name_H-M   'P 1'
#
loop_
_entity.id
_entity.type
_entity.pdbx_description
1 polymer ?
#
loop_
_entity_poly.entity_id
_entity_poly.type
_entity_poly.pdbx_seq_one_letter_code
_entity_poly.pdbx_strand_id
1 'polypeptide(L)'
;MNNDYNKEQNDKNDDNKNNGNKGKNRNVMVLLVISVILTLLCWRAYDKITNGTKKEIPYSGFVEMLDSGEVDNAEIYAKKIRFTSKESDGTLDKNTYVTVRISDDKLADRLKTAHEKYATTYKGKDESGSAMVGTILSYVVMIAAFYLFLSLVTRRSGMMGFGKSNAKVYMEKKTGVTFADVAGEDEAKESLTEMVDFLHNPKKYMAIGAKLPKGALLVGPPGTGKTLLAKAVAGEANVPFFSMSGSSFVEMYVGVGASRVRDLFKQASEMAPCIIFIDEIDAIGQSRDSVRGGDSEREQTLNQLLAEMDGFDTSKGIVILAATNRPETLDKALLRPGRFDRRVIVEKPDLQGRIDTLKVHSRNVKMDETVDLRELALATAGAVGADLANIINEAALTAVRSGRSMVSQADLIGAVELVFAGKEKKGKLLGDQEKKVVAYHEVGHALLVALQKHTEPVQRITIVSRTMGSLGYVWQVPEEEKYMETKAELEANIVTTLGGRAAEELKFESVTTGAANDIEQATKTVRAMITMYGMSDKFGLMQLETVQGKYLDRNAVLQCSDKTAAKVDEEIRNQLKKAYDEAKKLLSEHMNALDAIAQYLIEKESITGQEFMEIFNRVENAEQNVEQE
;
A
#
# COMPACT_ATOMS: atom_id res chain seq x y z
N MET A 1 -25.50 28.15 15.78
CA MET A 1 -25.35 29.11 14.68
C MET A 1 -23.88 29.44 14.34
N ASN A 2 -22.89 28.65 14.76
CA ASN A 2 -21.45 28.94 14.52
C ASN A 2 -20.68 27.84 13.77
N ASN A 3 -21.36 26.85 13.20
CA ASN A 3 -20.67 25.74 12.50
C ASN A 3 -20.79 25.79 10.96
N ASP A 4 -21.65 26.62 10.42
CA ASP A 4 -21.86 26.67 8.95
C ASP A 4 -20.91 27.64 8.23
N TYR A 5 -20.37 28.64 8.95
CA TYR A 5 -19.42 29.61 8.37
C TYR A 5 -18.02 29.02 8.05
N ASN A 6 -17.60 27.98 8.77
CA ASN A 6 -16.29 27.33 8.51
C ASN A 6 -16.33 26.30 7.38
N LYS A 7 -17.51 25.81 7.01
CA LYS A 7 -17.65 24.85 5.91
C LYS A 7 -17.62 25.53 4.54
N GLU A 8 -18.23 26.70 4.43
CA GLU A 8 -18.22 27.47 3.18
C GLU A 8 -16.83 28.08 2.85
N GLN A 9 -15.99 28.39 3.84
CA GLN A 9 -14.63 28.87 3.58
C GLN A 9 -13.66 27.76 3.18
N ASN A 10 -13.84 26.54 3.63
CA ASN A 10 -13.02 25.39 3.20
C ASN A 10 -13.39 24.93 1.78
N ASP A 11 -14.68 24.91 1.42
CA ASP A 11 -15.10 24.54 0.06
C ASP A 11 -14.67 25.57 -1.00
N LYS A 12 -14.64 26.87 -0.65
CA LYS A 12 -14.13 27.92 -1.56
C LYS A 12 -12.61 27.91 -1.74
N ASN A 13 -11.86 27.38 -0.77
CA ASN A 13 -10.41 27.24 -0.90
C ASN A 13 -9.97 26.00 -1.68
N ASP A 14 -10.74 24.92 -1.65
CA ASP A 14 -10.45 23.72 -2.45
C ASP A 14 -10.86 23.87 -3.92
N ASP A 15 -11.97 24.55 -4.20
CA ASP A 15 -12.36 24.88 -5.59
C ASP A 15 -11.38 25.84 -6.27
N ASN A 16 -10.72 26.74 -5.52
CA ASN A 16 -9.73 27.67 -6.09
C ASN A 16 -8.36 27.00 -6.36
N LYS A 17 -8.00 25.91 -5.67
CA LYS A 17 -6.80 25.13 -5.97
C LYS A 17 -6.97 24.18 -7.17
N ASN A 18 -8.17 23.64 -7.37
CA ASN A 18 -8.44 22.75 -8.51
C ASN A 18 -8.70 23.52 -9.83
N ASN A 19 -9.19 24.76 -9.76
CA ASN A 19 -9.36 25.63 -10.94
C ASN A 19 -8.04 26.21 -11.46
N GLY A 20 -7.02 26.38 -10.64
CA GLY A 20 -5.71 26.88 -11.05
C GLY A 20 -4.95 25.94 -11.99
N ASN A 21 -5.14 24.62 -11.85
CA ASN A 21 -4.46 23.62 -12.68
C ASN A 21 -5.21 23.30 -13.97
N LYS A 22 -6.54 23.33 -13.97
CA LYS A 22 -7.36 23.21 -15.19
C LYS A 22 -7.22 24.44 -16.11
N GLY A 23 -7.03 25.64 -15.56
CA GLY A 23 -6.80 26.86 -16.33
C GLY A 23 -5.42 26.88 -17.02
N LYS A 24 -4.38 26.35 -16.39
CA LYS A 24 -3.02 26.30 -16.96
C LYS A 24 -2.91 25.37 -18.17
N ASN A 25 -3.49 24.18 -18.09
CA ASN A 25 -3.49 23.23 -19.20
C ASN A 25 -4.38 23.70 -20.37
N ARG A 26 -5.50 24.39 -20.06
CA ARG A 26 -6.37 24.97 -21.08
C ARG A 26 -5.70 26.09 -21.85
N ASN A 27 -4.89 26.94 -21.19
CA ASN A 27 -4.16 28.03 -21.85
C ASN A 27 -3.02 27.52 -22.74
N VAL A 28 -2.33 26.44 -22.35
CA VAL A 28 -1.30 25.81 -23.20
C VAL A 28 -1.94 25.15 -24.43
N MET A 29 -3.07 24.48 -24.26
CA MET A 29 -3.81 23.86 -25.37
C MET A 29 -4.38 24.93 -26.33
N VAL A 30 -4.88 26.02 -25.81
CA VAL A 30 -5.34 27.17 -26.61
C VAL A 30 -4.18 27.83 -27.40
N LEU A 31 -3.03 27.99 -26.79
CA LEU A 31 -1.83 28.52 -27.47
C LEU A 31 -1.32 27.58 -28.58
N LEU A 32 -1.37 26.26 -28.36
CA LEU A 32 -1.05 25.25 -29.39
C LEU A 32 -2.01 25.35 -30.59
N VAL A 33 -3.30 25.42 -30.31
CA VAL A 33 -4.34 25.56 -31.35
C VAL A 33 -4.16 26.87 -32.11
N ILE A 34 -3.91 27.97 -31.43
CA ILE A 34 -3.65 29.29 -32.06
C ILE A 34 -2.38 29.22 -32.95
N SER A 35 -1.30 28.59 -32.50
CA SER A 35 -0.07 28.40 -33.27
C SER A 35 -0.30 27.60 -34.55
N VAL A 36 -1.04 26.51 -34.48
CA VAL A 36 -1.42 25.71 -35.64
C VAL A 36 -2.29 26.50 -36.62
N ILE A 37 -3.28 27.25 -36.11
CA ILE A 37 -4.15 28.10 -36.94
C ILE A 37 -3.32 29.21 -37.62
N LEU A 38 -2.41 29.86 -36.92
CA LEU A 38 -1.55 30.89 -37.48
C LEU A 38 -0.63 30.35 -38.58
N THR A 39 -0.06 29.17 -38.36
CA THR A 39 0.78 28.49 -39.36
C THR A 39 -0.03 28.12 -40.61
N LEU A 40 -1.25 27.63 -40.44
CA LEU A 40 -2.15 27.35 -41.57
C LEU A 40 -2.59 28.62 -42.33
N LEU A 41 -2.85 29.72 -41.61
CA LEU A 41 -3.19 31.01 -42.21
C LEU A 41 -2.01 31.61 -42.97
N CYS A 42 -0.82 31.56 -42.41
CA CYS A 42 0.41 32.00 -43.09
C CYS A 42 0.69 31.15 -44.35
N TRP A 43 0.50 29.84 -44.27
CA TRP A 43 0.64 28.94 -45.42
C TRP A 43 -0.39 29.25 -46.52
N ARG A 44 -1.64 29.48 -46.13
CA ARG A 44 -2.71 29.84 -47.07
C ARG A 44 -2.52 31.23 -47.69
N ALA A 45 -2.01 32.21 -46.93
CA ALA A 45 -1.65 33.53 -47.44
C ALA A 45 -0.45 33.46 -48.40
N TYR A 46 0.57 32.68 -48.05
CA TYR A 46 1.71 32.41 -48.94
C TYR A 46 1.28 31.72 -50.25
N ASP A 47 0.45 30.72 -50.18
CA ASP A 47 -0.07 30.02 -51.36
C ASP A 47 -0.88 30.96 -52.27
N LYS A 48 -1.70 31.84 -51.69
CA LYS A 48 -2.50 32.84 -52.41
C LYS A 48 -1.63 33.93 -53.08
N ILE A 49 -0.55 34.33 -52.43
CA ILE A 49 0.38 35.34 -52.95
C ILE A 49 1.24 34.74 -54.09
N THR A 50 1.72 33.51 -53.93
CA THR A 50 2.62 32.89 -54.90
C THR A 50 1.91 32.25 -56.07
N ASN A 51 0.69 31.79 -55.90
CA ASN A 51 -0.01 31.02 -56.93
C ASN A 51 -1.17 31.77 -57.61
N GLY A 52 -1.61 32.93 -57.15
CA GLY A 52 -2.73 33.68 -57.75
C GLY A 52 -4.01 32.81 -57.93
N THR A 53 -5.04 33.37 -58.59
CA THR A 53 -6.22 32.58 -59.02
C THR A 53 -5.86 31.86 -60.33
N LYS A 54 -5.44 30.57 -60.20
CA LYS A 54 -5.15 29.72 -61.35
C LYS A 54 -6.42 28.98 -61.76
N LYS A 55 -6.77 29.05 -63.04
CA LYS A 55 -7.88 28.32 -63.60
C LYS A 55 -7.32 27.21 -64.53
N GLU A 56 -7.54 25.98 -64.18
CA GLU A 56 -7.08 24.86 -64.98
C GLU A 56 -8.04 24.64 -66.16
N ILE A 57 -7.51 24.53 -67.36
CA ILE A 57 -8.26 24.19 -68.57
C ILE A 57 -7.58 23.02 -69.30
N PRO A 58 -8.34 22.21 -70.04
CA PRO A 58 -7.77 21.15 -70.85
C PRO A 58 -6.89 21.71 -71.98
N TYR A 59 -5.91 20.92 -72.45
CA TYR A 59 -4.99 21.34 -73.52
C TYR A 59 -5.71 21.71 -74.83
N SER A 60 -6.82 21.05 -75.14
CA SER A 60 -7.67 21.40 -76.29
C SER A 60 -8.23 22.80 -76.22
N GLY A 61 -8.68 23.23 -75.01
CA GLY A 61 -9.15 24.60 -74.81
C GLY A 61 -8.05 25.64 -74.94
N PHE A 62 -6.80 25.34 -74.48
CA PHE A 62 -5.65 26.19 -74.75
C PHE A 62 -5.38 26.35 -76.25
N VAL A 63 -5.42 25.26 -77.04
CA VAL A 63 -5.20 25.31 -78.48
C VAL A 63 -6.29 26.13 -79.20
N GLU A 64 -7.54 25.97 -78.79
CA GLU A 64 -8.66 26.74 -79.28
C GLU A 64 -8.50 28.24 -79.04
N MET A 65 -8.16 28.62 -77.76
CA MET A 65 -7.90 30.00 -77.37
C MET A 65 -6.64 30.61 -78.05
N LEU A 66 -5.65 29.75 -78.38
CA LEU A 66 -4.47 30.16 -79.11
C LEU A 66 -4.78 30.41 -80.60
N ASP A 67 -5.56 29.53 -81.25
CA ASP A 67 -5.94 29.65 -82.61
C ASP A 67 -6.98 30.77 -82.89
N SER A 68 -7.81 31.12 -81.85
CA SER A 68 -8.74 32.26 -81.89
C SER A 68 -8.08 33.61 -81.57
N GLY A 69 -6.82 33.61 -81.07
CA GLY A 69 -6.09 34.84 -80.72
C GLY A 69 -6.41 35.41 -79.31
N GLU A 70 -7.09 34.66 -78.49
CA GLU A 70 -7.45 35.06 -77.15
C GLU A 70 -6.28 34.94 -76.14
N VAL A 71 -5.16 34.27 -76.50
CA VAL A 71 -3.98 34.15 -75.65
C VAL A 71 -3.07 35.39 -75.81
N ASP A 72 -2.82 36.08 -74.71
CA ASP A 72 -1.93 37.24 -74.70
C ASP A 72 -0.45 36.85 -74.48
N ASN A 73 -0.17 36.11 -73.38
CA ASN A 73 1.19 35.70 -73.07
C ASN A 73 1.18 34.24 -72.62
N ALA A 74 2.05 33.41 -73.19
CA ALA A 74 2.21 32.00 -72.85
C ALA A 74 3.61 31.70 -72.32
N GLU A 75 3.69 31.19 -71.08
CA GLU A 75 4.92 30.67 -70.46
C GLU A 75 4.93 29.15 -70.58
N ILE A 76 5.93 28.63 -71.27
CA ILE A 76 6.03 27.18 -71.54
C ILE A 76 7.07 26.59 -70.61
N TYR A 77 6.59 25.74 -69.70
CA TYR A 77 7.40 24.95 -68.78
C TYR A 77 7.57 23.50 -69.27
N ALA A 78 8.43 22.74 -68.66
CA ALA A 78 8.68 21.36 -69.07
C ALA A 78 7.40 20.48 -69.03
N LYS A 79 6.51 20.66 -68.06
CA LYS A 79 5.31 19.81 -67.84
C LYS A 79 3.99 20.59 -67.93
N LYS A 80 3.98 21.91 -68.01
CA LYS A 80 2.76 22.74 -68.04
C LYS A 80 2.95 23.97 -68.89
N ILE A 81 1.83 24.53 -69.35
CA ILE A 81 1.81 25.83 -70.01
C ILE A 81 0.95 26.75 -69.14
N ARG A 82 1.49 27.91 -68.83
CA ARG A 82 0.78 28.96 -68.13
C ARG A 82 0.55 30.13 -69.08
N PHE A 83 -0.67 30.65 -69.14
CA PHE A 83 -0.95 31.74 -70.06
C PHE A 83 -2.00 32.71 -69.50
N THR A 84 -2.00 33.94 -70.01
CA THR A 84 -3.01 34.96 -69.78
C THR A 84 -3.86 35.12 -71.03
N SER A 85 -5.15 35.42 -70.88
CA SER A 85 -6.10 35.60 -71.95
C SER A 85 -6.48 37.08 -72.11
N LYS A 86 -6.90 37.46 -73.32
CA LYS A 86 -7.55 38.75 -73.62
C LYS A 86 -9.04 38.49 -73.72
N GLU A 87 -9.86 39.39 -73.16
CA GLU A 87 -11.30 39.36 -73.39
C GLU A 87 -11.61 39.96 -74.77
N SER A 88 -12.83 39.71 -75.27
CA SER A 88 -13.28 40.13 -76.60
C SER A 88 -13.24 41.63 -76.85
N ASP A 89 -13.10 42.46 -75.79
CA ASP A 89 -12.95 43.91 -75.84
C ASP A 89 -11.47 44.37 -75.79
N GLY A 90 -10.53 43.44 -75.82
CA GLY A 90 -9.10 43.70 -75.76
C GLY A 90 -8.53 43.95 -74.37
N THR A 91 -9.31 43.85 -73.31
CA THR A 91 -8.83 43.95 -71.93
C THR A 91 -8.19 42.62 -71.48
N LEU A 92 -7.14 42.72 -70.60
CA LEU A 92 -6.47 41.52 -70.06
C LEU A 92 -7.33 40.90 -68.94
N ASP A 93 -7.64 39.62 -69.09
CA ASP A 93 -8.26 38.84 -68.01
C ASP A 93 -7.29 38.74 -66.83
N LYS A 94 -7.78 39.04 -65.63
CA LYS A 94 -7.02 38.97 -64.35
C LYS A 94 -6.67 37.53 -63.94
N ASN A 95 -7.21 36.53 -64.60
CA ASN A 95 -6.99 35.12 -64.31
C ASN A 95 -5.75 34.61 -65.04
N THR A 96 -4.98 33.77 -64.36
CA THR A 96 -3.89 33.01 -64.99
C THR A 96 -4.38 31.59 -65.26
N TYR A 97 -4.33 31.21 -66.55
CA TYR A 97 -4.74 29.88 -66.96
C TYR A 97 -3.55 28.92 -66.95
N VAL A 98 -3.78 27.66 -66.58
CA VAL A 98 -2.77 26.60 -66.55
C VAL A 98 -3.30 25.36 -67.26
N THR A 99 -2.52 24.82 -68.17
CA THR A 99 -2.81 23.53 -68.81
C THR A 99 -1.59 22.61 -68.76
N VAL A 100 -1.82 21.30 -68.81
CA VAL A 100 -0.75 20.28 -68.89
C VAL A 100 -0.17 20.30 -70.29
N ARG A 101 1.16 20.38 -70.44
CA ARG A 101 1.85 20.28 -71.72
C ARG A 101 1.83 18.81 -72.20
N ILE A 102 1.25 18.58 -73.39
CA ILE A 102 1.32 17.32 -74.10
C ILE A 102 2.40 17.40 -75.19
N SER A 103 2.94 16.26 -75.67
CA SER A 103 3.82 16.23 -76.82
C SER A 103 2.97 16.53 -78.09
N ASP A 104 3.05 17.78 -78.55
CA ASP A 104 2.43 18.25 -79.78
C ASP A 104 3.51 18.87 -80.63
N ASP A 105 3.89 18.20 -81.69
CA ASP A 105 4.94 18.59 -82.68
C ASP A 105 4.58 19.88 -83.40
N LYS A 106 3.28 20.24 -83.47
CA LYS A 106 2.79 21.48 -84.09
C LYS A 106 2.66 22.66 -83.11
N LEU A 107 2.93 22.49 -81.84
CA LEU A 107 2.79 23.55 -80.88
C LEU A 107 3.69 24.78 -81.16
N ALA A 108 4.92 24.52 -81.64
CA ALA A 108 5.85 25.56 -82.00
C ALA A 108 5.36 26.39 -83.16
N ASP A 109 4.84 25.72 -84.18
CA ASP A 109 4.30 26.37 -85.41
C ASP A 109 3.02 27.18 -85.10
N ARG A 110 2.14 26.65 -84.24
CA ARG A 110 0.93 27.34 -83.76
C ARG A 110 1.28 28.59 -82.96
N LEU A 111 2.24 28.50 -82.04
CA LEU A 111 2.71 29.64 -81.28
C LEU A 111 3.34 30.73 -82.13
N LYS A 112 4.07 30.33 -83.20
CA LYS A 112 4.64 31.25 -84.19
C LYS A 112 3.53 31.94 -85.00
N THR A 113 2.56 31.19 -85.45
CA THR A 113 1.42 31.72 -86.20
C THR A 113 0.58 32.68 -85.34
N ALA A 114 0.33 32.34 -84.06
CA ALA A 114 -0.39 33.17 -83.12
C ALA A 114 0.40 34.46 -82.81
N HIS A 115 1.73 34.40 -82.77
CA HIS A 115 2.58 35.56 -82.61
C HIS A 115 2.48 36.50 -83.82
N GLU A 116 2.61 35.96 -85.01
CA GLU A 116 2.58 36.77 -86.25
C GLU A 116 1.19 37.36 -86.50
N LYS A 117 0.11 36.64 -86.21
CA LYS A 117 -1.26 37.04 -86.54
C LYS A 117 -1.93 37.88 -85.42
N TYR A 118 -1.67 37.55 -84.17
CA TYR A 118 -2.40 38.10 -83.00
C TYR A 118 -1.48 38.79 -81.93
N ALA A 119 -0.15 38.93 -82.22
CA ALA A 119 0.83 39.46 -81.37
C ALA A 119 0.95 38.74 -79.98
N THR A 120 0.58 37.47 -79.91
CA THR A 120 0.74 36.66 -78.73
C THR A 120 2.20 36.50 -78.38
N THR A 121 2.59 36.78 -77.11
CA THR A 121 3.96 36.58 -76.65
C THR A 121 4.15 35.22 -76.06
N TYR A 122 5.30 34.57 -76.31
CA TYR A 122 5.59 33.28 -75.70
C TYR A 122 7.05 33.13 -75.33
N LYS A 123 7.35 32.45 -74.20
CA LYS A 123 8.72 32.17 -73.74
C LYS A 123 8.80 30.84 -73.01
N GLY A 124 9.89 30.12 -73.25
CA GLY A 124 10.25 28.95 -72.43
C GLY A 124 10.76 29.43 -71.08
N LYS A 125 10.36 28.72 -69.99
CA LYS A 125 10.82 29.00 -68.63
C LYS A 125 11.25 27.72 -67.95
N ASP A 126 12.41 27.76 -67.29
CA ASP A 126 12.93 26.60 -66.53
C ASP A 126 12.44 26.67 -65.07
N GLU A 127 11.99 25.55 -64.53
CA GLU A 127 11.43 25.52 -63.16
C GLU A 127 12.50 25.48 -62.06
N SER A 128 13.78 25.40 -62.39
CA SER A 128 14.83 24.92 -61.52
C SER A 128 15.37 25.90 -60.45
N GLY A 129 14.97 27.14 -60.37
CA GLY A 129 15.64 28.10 -59.49
C GLY A 129 14.79 28.70 -58.35
N SER A 130 13.57 29.13 -58.63
CA SER A 130 12.82 29.96 -57.68
C SER A 130 11.91 29.21 -56.72
N ALA A 131 11.42 28.02 -57.12
CA ALA A 131 10.53 27.20 -56.27
C ALA A 131 11.31 26.55 -55.15
N MET A 132 12.56 26.14 -55.39
CA MET A 132 13.40 25.49 -54.38
C MET A 132 13.82 26.47 -53.27
N VAL A 133 14.17 27.71 -53.61
CA VAL A 133 14.54 28.76 -52.65
C VAL A 133 13.33 29.16 -51.78
N GLY A 134 12.14 29.27 -52.36
CA GLY A 134 10.90 29.56 -51.62
C GLY A 134 10.52 28.44 -50.65
N THR A 135 10.72 27.20 -51.02
CA THR A 135 10.44 26.02 -50.18
C THR A 135 11.44 25.93 -49.01
N ILE A 136 12.74 26.13 -49.28
CA ILE A 136 13.79 26.15 -48.25
C ILE A 136 13.54 27.29 -47.26
N LEU A 137 13.20 28.50 -47.74
CA LEU A 137 12.90 29.66 -46.87
C LEU A 137 11.70 29.41 -45.98
N SER A 138 10.64 28.71 -46.47
CA SER A 138 9.48 28.37 -45.68
C SER A 138 9.81 27.37 -44.56
N TYR A 139 10.67 26.38 -44.82
CA TYR A 139 11.16 25.46 -43.77
C TYR A 139 12.02 26.16 -42.73
N VAL A 140 12.90 27.10 -43.13
CA VAL A 140 13.72 27.88 -42.19
C VAL A 140 12.84 28.74 -41.28
N VAL A 141 11.81 29.41 -41.83
CA VAL A 141 10.86 30.21 -41.04
C VAL A 141 10.06 29.32 -40.09
N MET A 142 9.63 28.13 -40.50
CA MET A 142 8.91 27.19 -39.67
C MET A 142 9.78 26.65 -38.51
N ILE A 143 11.04 26.31 -38.79
CA ILE A 143 11.99 25.86 -37.77
C ILE A 143 12.30 26.99 -36.78
N ALA A 144 12.48 28.22 -37.26
CA ALA A 144 12.71 29.40 -36.42
C ALA A 144 11.49 29.71 -35.52
N ALA A 145 10.27 29.63 -36.07
CA ALA A 145 9.04 29.78 -35.30
C ALA A 145 8.87 28.70 -34.25
N PHE A 146 9.18 27.42 -34.59
CA PHE A 146 9.18 26.32 -33.67
C PHE A 146 10.23 26.48 -32.57
N TYR A 147 11.44 26.92 -32.88
CA TYR A 147 12.49 27.21 -31.90
C TYR A 147 12.10 28.35 -30.97
N LEU A 148 11.51 29.42 -31.50
CA LEU A 148 10.98 30.54 -30.70
C LEU A 148 9.84 30.08 -29.78
N PHE A 149 8.94 29.24 -30.27
CA PHE A 149 7.86 28.63 -29.49
C PHE A 149 8.44 27.77 -28.37
N LEU A 150 9.39 26.88 -28.67
CA LEU A 150 10.10 26.07 -27.65
C LEU A 150 10.80 26.95 -26.62
N SER A 151 11.46 28.02 -27.03
CA SER A 151 12.17 28.95 -26.14
C SER A 151 11.21 29.75 -25.25
N LEU A 152 10.02 30.12 -25.74
CA LEU A 152 8.97 30.78 -24.97
C LEU A 152 8.29 29.84 -23.99
N VAL A 153 8.04 28.59 -24.39
CA VAL A 153 7.49 27.53 -23.54
C VAL A 153 8.49 27.16 -22.44
N THR A 154 9.78 27.01 -22.78
CA THR A 154 10.82 26.68 -21.79
C THR A 154 11.15 27.85 -20.86
N ARG A 155 11.07 29.10 -21.31
CA ARG A 155 11.25 30.28 -20.44
C ARG A 155 10.06 30.55 -19.50
N ARG A 156 8.84 30.24 -19.91
CA ARG A 156 7.61 30.47 -19.12
C ARG A 156 7.16 29.29 -18.25
N SER A 157 7.44 28.08 -18.66
CA SER A 157 7.31 26.90 -17.83
C SER A 157 8.70 26.66 -17.26
N GLY A 158 8.90 26.77 -15.98
CA GLY A 158 10.14 26.36 -15.34
C GLY A 158 10.41 24.85 -15.54
N MET A 159 10.47 24.38 -16.79
CA MET A 159 10.66 22.98 -17.23
C MET A 159 12.08 22.46 -17.00
N MET A 160 12.96 23.24 -16.36
CA MET A 160 14.18 22.73 -15.73
C MET A 160 13.93 22.18 -14.32
N GLY A 161 12.67 21.98 -13.92
CA GLY A 161 12.27 21.38 -12.65
C GLY A 161 11.97 19.89 -12.70
N PHE A 162 12.40 19.14 -13.71
CA PHE A 162 12.29 17.68 -13.71
C PHE A 162 13.08 16.99 -12.57
N GLY A 163 13.86 17.73 -11.79
CA GLY A 163 14.61 17.24 -10.63
C GLY A 163 14.13 17.78 -9.29
N LYS A 164 13.18 18.73 -9.22
CA LYS A 164 12.60 19.13 -7.93
C LYS A 164 11.38 18.27 -7.63
N SER A 165 11.62 17.20 -6.92
CA SER A 165 10.59 16.35 -6.35
C SER A 165 9.71 17.19 -5.41
N ASN A 166 8.40 17.26 -5.71
CA ASN A 166 7.39 17.71 -4.76
C ASN A 166 7.00 16.59 -3.75
N ALA A 167 7.90 15.65 -3.47
CA ALA A 167 7.67 14.73 -2.38
C ALA A 167 7.61 15.55 -1.09
N LYS A 168 6.49 15.48 -0.41
CA LYS A 168 6.34 16.11 0.90
C LYS A 168 7.25 15.37 1.88
N VAL A 169 8.47 15.87 2.06
CA VAL A 169 9.25 15.54 3.25
C VAL A 169 8.47 16.13 4.41
N TYR A 170 7.92 15.26 5.24
CA TYR A 170 7.28 15.71 6.47
C TYR A 170 8.37 16.07 7.46
N MET A 171 8.60 17.37 7.62
CA MET A 171 9.49 17.90 8.63
C MET A 171 8.67 18.41 9.81
N GLU A 172 8.82 17.78 10.95
CA GLU A 172 8.30 18.24 12.22
C GLU A 172 9.45 18.90 13.00
N LYS A 173 9.36 20.20 13.24
CA LYS A 173 10.37 20.92 14.05
C LYS A 173 10.39 20.45 15.50
N LYS A 174 9.24 20.03 16.02
CA LYS A 174 9.06 19.41 17.34
C LYS A 174 7.97 18.37 17.22
N THR A 175 8.26 17.15 17.62
CA THR A 175 7.29 16.04 17.55
C THR A 175 6.25 16.10 18.65
N GLY A 176 6.57 16.75 19.79
CA GLY A 176 5.70 16.79 20.97
C GLY A 176 5.50 15.43 21.65
N VAL A 177 6.16 14.38 21.19
CA VAL A 177 6.10 13.00 21.71
C VAL A 177 7.42 12.69 22.39
N THR A 178 7.38 12.10 23.58
CA THR A 178 8.56 11.72 24.37
C THR A 178 8.50 10.23 24.75
N PHE A 179 9.54 9.69 25.37
CA PHE A 179 9.53 8.31 25.86
C PHE A 179 8.44 8.04 26.91
N ALA A 180 7.90 9.07 27.56
CA ALA A 180 6.76 8.95 28.48
C ALA A 180 5.43 8.62 27.77
N ASP A 181 5.35 8.85 26.47
CA ASP A 181 4.18 8.56 25.62
C ASP A 181 4.29 7.18 24.95
N VAL A 182 5.44 6.54 25.05
CA VAL A 182 5.68 5.16 24.60
C VAL A 182 5.68 4.26 25.82
N ALA A 183 4.70 3.39 25.93
CA ALA A 183 4.60 2.42 27.00
C ALA A 183 5.16 1.07 26.60
N GLY A 184 5.71 0.32 27.53
CA GLY A 184 6.46 -0.87 27.26
C GLY A 184 7.75 -0.57 26.50
N GLU A 185 8.33 -1.55 25.85
CA GLU A 185 9.51 -1.41 24.99
C GLU A 185 10.74 -0.84 25.72
N ASP A 186 10.95 -1.22 26.97
CA ASP A 186 11.98 -0.62 27.81
C ASP A 186 13.39 -0.90 27.28
N GLU A 187 13.66 -2.11 26.76
CA GLU A 187 14.93 -2.46 26.12
C GLU A 187 15.17 -1.66 24.83
N ALA A 188 14.10 -1.42 24.06
CA ALA A 188 14.19 -0.60 22.85
C ALA A 188 14.47 0.86 23.20
N LYS A 189 13.82 1.40 24.25
CA LYS A 189 14.08 2.76 24.77
C LYS A 189 15.50 2.89 25.30
N GLU A 190 15.99 1.93 26.08
CA GLU A 190 17.36 1.92 26.59
C GLU A 190 18.38 1.98 25.46
N SER A 191 18.20 1.11 24.45
CA SER A 191 19.04 1.09 23.26
C SER A 191 19.05 2.42 22.47
N LEU A 192 17.95 3.17 22.49
CA LEU A 192 17.83 4.45 21.80
C LEU A 192 18.24 5.64 22.66
N THR A 193 18.23 5.51 23.99
CA THR A 193 18.67 6.57 24.92
C THR A 193 20.12 6.98 24.70
N GLU A 194 20.99 6.04 24.32
CA GLU A 194 22.38 6.35 23.95
C GLU A 194 22.46 7.26 22.73
N MET A 195 21.54 7.10 21.77
CA MET A 195 21.47 7.97 20.58
C MET A 195 20.97 9.38 20.96
N VAL A 196 20.03 9.47 21.90
CA VAL A 196 19.55 10.75 22.44
C VAL A 196 20.67 11.47 23.18
N ASP A 197 21.42 10.79 24.08
CA ASP A 197 22.56 11.40 24.78
C ASP A 197 23.64 11.88 23.81
N PHE A 198 23.90 11.11 22.75
CA PHE A 198 24.83 11.57 21.71
C PHE A 198 24.36 12.85 21.01
N LEU A 199 23.08 12.92 20.61
CA LEU A 199 22.55 14.13 19.96
C LEU A 199 22.68 15.37 20.85
N HIS A 200 22.57 15.18 22.18
CA HIS A 200 22.78 16.23 23.16
C HIS A 200 24.27 16.57 23.40
N ASN A 201 25.12 15.53 23.49
CA ASN A 201 26.50 15.65 23.98
C ASN A 201 27.52 15.01 23.02
N PRO A 202 27.58 15.35 21.72
CA PRO A 202 28.44 14.64 20.76
C PRO A 202 29.93 14.72 21.11
N LYS A 203 30.37 15.83 21.73
CA LYS A 203 31.77 16.04 22.12
C LYS A 203 32.28 15.04 23.16
N LYS A 204 31.40 14.58 24.08
CA LYS A 204 31.75 13.59 25.12
C LYS A 204 32.19 12.25 24.50
N TYR A 205 31.48 11.81 23.51
CA TYR A 205 31.77 10.56 22.80
C TYR A 205 33.00 10.66 21.90
N MET A 206 33.15 11.78 21.20
CA MET A 206 34.32 12.04 20.36
C MET A 206 35.62 12.11 21.16
N ALA A 207 35.59 12.66 22.37
CA ALA A 207 36.78 12.81 23.24
C ALA A 207 37.38 11.47 23.64
N ILE A 208 36.59 10.40 23.70
CA ILE A 208 37.04 9.04 24.06
C ILE A 208 37.35 8.22 22.78
N GLY A 209 37.09 8.76 21.58
CA GLY A 209 37.26 8.06 20.31
C GLY A 209 36.14 7.07 19.97
N ALA A 210 35.01 7.15 20.66
CA ALA A 210 33.84 6.33 20.36
C ALA A 210 33.26 6.69 19.00
N LYS A 211 33.03 5.68 18.16
CA LYS A 211 32.32 5.81 16.89
C LYS A 211 30.87 5.43 17.14
N LEU A 212 29.98 6.39 16.95
CA LEU A 212 28.55 6.12 17.09
C LEU A 212 27.97 5.45 15.86
N PRO A 213 26.93 4.65 16.07
CA PRO A 213 26.17 4.11 14.94
C PRO A 213 25.58 5.26 14.12
N LYS A 214 25.75 5.19 12.79
CA LYS A 214 25.14 6.17 11.88
C LYS A 214 23.62 6.04 11.85
N GLY A 215 23.11 4.84 12.11
CA GLY A 215 21.70 4.58 12.10
C GLY A 215 21.28 3.38 12.92
N ALA A 216 19.99 3.35 13.28
CA ALA A 216 19.34 2.19 13.87
C ALA A 216 18.17 1.73 13.03
N LEU A 217 18.02 0.41 12.95
CA LEU A 217 16.90 -0.25 12.30
C LEU A 217 15.93 -0.75 13.36
N LEU A 218 14.72 -0.20 13.40
CA LEU A 218 13.61 -0.65 14.23
C LEU A 218 12.94 -1.84 13.54
N VAL A 219 12.93 -2.98 14.21
CA VAL A 219 12.44 -4.24 13.63
C VAL A 219 11.36 -4.83 14.52
N GLY A 220 10.21 -5.18 13.96
CA GLY A 220 9.14 -5.82 14.73
C GLY A 220 7.83 -5.93 13.96
N PRO A 221 6.80 -6.55 14.56
CA PRO A 221 5.49 -6.70 13.93
C PRO A 221 4.83 -5.34 13.61
N PRO A 222 3.87 -5.28 12.68
CA PRO A 222 3.10 -4.07 12.46
C PRO A 222 2.29 -3.70 13.72
N GLY A 223 2.09 -2.40 13.96
CA GLY A 223 1.29 -1.91 15.08
C GLY A 223 2.00 -1.86 16.45
N THR A 224 3.27 -2.26 16.55
CA THR A 224 4.05 -2.22 17.81
C THR A 224 4.55 -0.83 18.19
N GLY A 225 4.33 0.20 17.37
CA GLY A 225 4.69 1.57 17.72
C GLY A 225 6.07 2.05 17.22
N LYS A 226 6.69 1.37 16.25
CA LYS A 226 8.01 1.74 15.69
C LYS A 226 8.11 3.21 15.27
N THR A 227 7.13 3.70 14.55
CA THR A 227 7.05 5.10 14.11
C THR A 227 6.87 6.07 15.29
N LEU A 228 6.08 5.68 16.30
CA LEU A 228 5.89 6.44 17.53
C LEU A 228 7.20 6.52 18.32
N LEU A 229 7.90 5.40 18.45
CA LEU A 229 9.19 5.33 19.12
C LEU A 229 10.25 6.22 18.44
N ALA A 230 10.29 6.21 17.08
CA ALA A 230 11.19 7.10 16.34
C ALA A 230 10.87 8.59 16.58
N LYS A 231 9.58 8.96 16.65
CA LYS A 231 9.15 10.31 17.03
C LYS A 231 9.52 10.67 18.46
N ALA A 232 9.40 9.71 19.37
CA ALA A 232 9.77 9.91 20.78
C ALA A 232 11.26 10.18 20.95
N VAL A 233 12.13 9.47 20.21
CA VAL A 233 13.57 9.74 20.19
C VAL A 233 13.86 11.18 19.75
N ALA A 234 13.18 11.67 18.73
CA ALA A 234 13.37 13.05 18.26
C ALA A 234 12.84 14.09 19.25
N GLY A 235 11.72 13.79 19.91
CA GLY A 235 11.15 14.66 20.96
C GLY A 235 12.02 14.71 22.22
N GLU A 236 12.54 13.56 22.63
CA GLU A 236 13.45 13.46 23.78
C GLU A 236 14.77 14.20 23.49
N ALA A 237 15.32 14.04 22.29
CA ALA A 237 16.50 14.78 21.84
C ALA A 237 16.22 16.26 21.51
N ASN A 238 14.95 16.68 21.45
CA ASN A 238 14.50 18.02 21.05
C ASN A 238 15.14 18.50 19.74
N VAL A 239 15.21 17.63 18.73
CA VAL A 239 15.76 17.89 17.39
C VAL A 239 14.67 17.76 16.31
N PRO A 240 14.85 18.41 15.13
CA PRO A 240 13.95 18.24 13.99
C PRO A 240 13.86 16.78 13.53
N PHE A 241 12.66 16.38 13.15
CA PHE A 241 12.32 15.04 12.68
C PHE A 241 11.89 15.08 11.21
N PHE A 242 12.66 14.43 10.35
CA PHE A 242 12.35 14.26 8.94
C PHE A 242 11.78 12.86 8.73
N SER A 243 10.53 12.75 8.32
CA SER A 243 9.88 11.45 8.10
C SER A 243 9.52 11.25 6.64
N MET A 244 9.81 10.04 6.13
CA MET A 244 9.42 9.61 4.80
C MET A 244 9.16 8.09 4.80
N SER A 245 8.13 7.65 4.06
CA SER A 245 7.92 6.22 3.82
C SER A 245 8.84 5.74 2.68
N GLY A 246 9.38 4.53 2.79
CA GLY A 246 10.14 3.86 1.74
C GLY A 246 9.40 3.80 0.40
N SER A 247 8.08 3.60 0.45
CA SER A 247 7.21 3.63 -0.74
C SER A 247 7.23 4.97 -1.48
N SER A 248 7.49 6.08 -0.79
CA SER A 248 7.59 7.41 -1.40
C SER A 248 8.82 7.60 -2.30
N PHE A 249 9.80 6.70 -2.20
CA PHE A 249 10.97 6.71 -3.08
C PHE A 249 10.78 5.87 -4.35
N VAL A 250 9.73 5.03 -4.41
CA VAL A 250 9.44 4.19 -5.57
C VAL A 250 8.57 4.97 -6.55
N GLU A 251 9.08 5.17 -7.76
CA GLU A 251 8.41 5.91 -8.83
C GLU A 251 8.54 5.17 -10.17
N MET A 252 7.68 5.52 -11.13
CA MET A 252 7.74 4.92 -12.48
C MET A 252 8.90 5.46 -13.33
N TYR A 253 9.50 6.59 -12.95
CA TYR A 253 10.56 7.23 -13.72
C TYR A 253 11.92 7.01 -13.06
N VAL A 254 12.84 6.42 -13.79
CA VAL A 254 14.20 6.10 -13.32
C VAL A 254 14.93 7.37 -12.86
N GLY A 255 15.49 7.32 -11.66
CA GLY A 255 16.30 8.39 -11.06
C GLY A 255 15.53 9.39 -10.20
N VAL A 256 14.19 9.37 -10.18
CA VAL A 256 13.39 10.27 -9.33
C VAL A 256 13.55 9.89 -7.87
N GLY A 257 13.50 8.60 -7.52
CA GLY A 257 13.73 8.10 -6.17
C GLY A 257 15.12 8.49 -5.64
N ALA A 258 16.14 8.30 -6.43
CA ALA A 258 17.51 8.70 -6.08
C ALA A 258 17.65 10.23 -5.87
N SER A 259 16.92 11.05 -6.63
CA SER A 259 16.88 12.51 -6.42
C SER A 259 16.22 12.87 -5.09
N ARG A 260 15.13 12.17 -4.70
CA ARG A 260 14.46 12.38 -3.41
C ARG A 260 15.36 12.06 -2.23
N VAL A 261 16.11 10.96 -2.34
CA VAL A 261 17.10 10.61 -1.30
C VAL A 261 18.12 11.75 -1.13
N ARG A 262 18.72 12.23 -2.22
CA ARG A 262 19.67 13.37 -2.16
C ARG A 262 19.05 14.63 -1.55
N ASP A 263 17.84 14.97 -1.96
CA ASP A 263 17.13 16.16 -1.45
C ASP A 263 16.83 16.04 0.05
N LEU A 264 16.44 14.86 0.53
CA LEU A 264 16.21 14.58 1.95
C LEU A 264 17.49 14.77 2.77
N PHE A 265 18.59 14.14 2.37
CA PHE A 265 19.89 14.25 3.07
C PHE A 265 20.46 15.67 3.03
N LYS A 266 20.26 16.39 1.93
CA LYS A 266 20.65 17.81 1.83
C LYS A 266 19.87 18.65 2.82
N GLN A 267 18.54 18.54 2.87
CA GLN A 267 17.69 19.29 3.81
C GLN A 267 18.05 18.96 5.27
N ALA A 268 18.26 17.68 5.58
CA ALA A 268 18.68 17.27 6.90
C ALA A 268 20.05 17.85 7.29
N SER A 269 21.00 17.88 6.35
CA SER A 269 22.32 18.48 6.58
C SER A 269 22.28 19.98 6.84
N GLU A 270 21.33 20.70 6.25
CA GLU A 270 21.10 22.12 6.48
C GLU A 270 20.46 22.42 7.85
N MET A 271 19.80 21.42 8.47
CA MET A 271 19.07 21.55 9.72
C MET A 271 19.65 20.68 10.86
N ALA A 272 20.87 20.21 10.71
CA ALA A 272 21.55 19.42 11.76
C ALA A 272 21.75 20.24 13.06
N PRO A 273 21.59 19.64 14.26
CA PRO A 273 21.32 18.23 14.49
C PRO A 273 19.86 17.84 14.20
N CYS A 274 19.62 16.63 13.66
CA CYS A 274 18.28 16.17 13.30
C CYS A 274 18.21 14.65 13.21
N ILE A 275 16.99 14.10 13.14
CA ILE A 275 16.72 12.69 12.88
C ILE A 275 16.05 12.55 11.52
N ILE A 276 16.58 11.63 10.69
CA ILE A 276 15.93 11.15 9.47
C ILE A 276 15.26 9.82 9.79
N PHE A 277 13.98 9.71 9.55
CA PHE A 277 13.23 8.46 9.72
C PHE A 277 12.67 7.97 8.39
N ILE A 278 12.97 6.71 8.07
CA ILE A 278 12.48 6.04 6.86
C ILE A 278 11.61 4.87 7.31
N ASP A 279 10.30 5.02 7.17
CA ASP A 279 9.36 3.94 7.47
C ASP A 279 9.26 2.98 6.30
N GLU A 280 8.95 1.70 6.57
CA GLU A 280 8.83 0.65 5.54
C GLU A 280 10.05 0.61 4.60
N ILE A 281 11.26 0.61 5.17
CA ILE A 281 12.52 0.63 4.39
C ILE A 281 12.62 -0.56 3.42
N ASP A 282 11.93 -1.66 3.70
CA ASP A 282 11.83 -2.84 2.84
C ASP A 282 11.22 -2.54 1.46
N ALA A 283 10.45 -1.45 1.30
CA ALA A 283 9.95 -1.02 -0.01
C ALA A 283 11.06 -0.72 -1.02
N ILE A 284 12.23 -0.23 -0.56
CA ILE A 284 13.40 0.10 -1.40
C ILE A 284 14.60 -0.78 -1.10
N GLY A 285 14.65 -1.41 0.07
CA GLY A 285 15.79 -2.14 0.59
C GLY A 285 15.81 -3.65 0.32
N GLN A 286 14.96 -4.17 -0.56
CA GLN A 286 14.88 -5.61 -0.83
C GLN A 286 16.16 -6.18 -1.47
N SER A 287 16.51 -7.40 -1.05
CA SER A 287 17.64 -8.16 -1.61
C SER A 287 17.41 -8.51 -3.08
N ARG A 288 18.50 -8.48 -3.87
CA ARG A 288 18.52 -8.80 -5.31
C ARG A 288 18.06 -10.23 -5.62
N ASP A 289 18.23 -11.15 -4.69
CA ASP A 289 17.88 -12.57 -4.87
C ASP A 289 16.36 -12.82 -4.83
N SER A 290 15.57 -11.88 -4.30
CA SER A 290 14.12 -12.02 -4.11
C SER A 290 13.27 -11.50 -5.27
N VAL A 291 13.86 -10.74 -6.21
CA VAL A 291 13.13 -10.08 -7.31
C VAL A 291 13.49 -10.71 -8.66
N ARG A 292 12.59 -11.49 -9.21
CA ARG A 292 12.66 -11.95 -10.61
C ARG A 292 12.26 -10.81 -11.55
N GLY A 293 13.25 -10.06 -12.04
CA GLY A 293 13.08 -9.08 -13.14
C GLY A 293 13.15 -7.62 -12.68
N GLY A 294 14.32 -7.04 -12.82
CA GLY A 294 14.65 -5.69 -13.25
C GLY A 294 13.94 -4.47 -12.69
N ASP A 295 13.82 -4.31 -11.38
CA ASP A 295 13.45 -3.01 -10.79
C ASP A 295 14.70 -2.11 -10.66
N SER A 296 15.23 -1.68 -11.83
CA SER A 296 16.45 -0.85 -11.91
C SER A 296 16.30 0.47 -11.12
N GLU A 297 15.08 0.96 -10.93
CA GLU A 297 14.81 2.19 -10.19
C GLU A 297 14.98 2.00 -8.67
N ARG A 298 14.46 0.91 -8.11
CA ARG A 298 14.64 0.57 -6.69
C ARG A 298 16.13 0.35 -6.37
N GLU A 299 16.82 -0.37 -7.23
CA GLU A 299 18.26 -0.61 -7.06
C GLU A 299 19.07 0.70 -7.12
N GLN A 300 18.74 1.61 -8.04
CA GLN A 300 19.37 2.92 -8.13
C GLN A 300 19.08 3.76 -6.88
N THR A 301 17.85 3.72 -6.38
CA THR A 301 17.44 4.43 -5.17
C THR A 301 18.14 3.89 -3.93
N LEU A 302 18.21 2.55 -3.80
CA LEU A 302 18.97 1.90 -2.73
C LEU A 302 20.45 2.27 -2.77
N ASN A 303 21.08 2.18 -3.94
CA ASN A 303 22.49 2.55 -4.10
C ASN A 303 22.74 4.03 -3.75
N GLN A 304 21.81 4.93 -4.08
CA GLN A 304 21.90 6.34 -3.68
C GLN A 304 21.77 6.49 -2.16
N LEU A 305 20.81 5.78 -1.52
CA LEU A 305 20.68 5.80 -0.06
C LEU A 305 21.96 5.33 0.61
N LEU A 306 22.54 4.23 0.14
CA LEU A 306 23.81 3.72 0.66
C LEU A 306 24.95 4.73 0.49
N ALA A 307 25.01 5.40 -0.65
CA ALA A 307 26.03 6.44 -0.93
C ALA A 307 25.87 7.64 0.00
N GLU A 308 24.64 8.11 0.23
CA GLU A 308 24.38 9.22 1.16
C GLU A 308 24.72 8.82 2.60
N MET A 309 24.35 7.60 3.02
CA MET A 309 24.70 7.07 4.36
C MET A 309 26.20 6.94 4.56
N ASP A 310 26.95 6.55 3.53
CA ASP A 310 28.42 6.45 3.62
C ASP A 310 29.07 7.83 3.64
N GLY A 311 28.51 8.77 2.89
CA GLY A 311 29.08 10.09 2.64
C GLY A 311 28.78 11.17 3.70
N PHE A 312 27.78 10.96 4.59
CA PHE A 312 27.47 12.01 5.56
C PHE A 312 28.38 11.95 6.80
N ASP A 313 28.64 13.14 7.34
CA ASP A 313 29.48 13.34 8.52
C ASP A 313 28.64 13.23 9.80
N THR A 314 28.92 12.17 10.59
CA THR A 314 28.25 11.93 11.88
C THR A 314 28.53 13.04 12.92
N SER A 315 29.63 13.80 12.76
CA SER A 315 29.96 14.90 13.68
C SER A 315 28.93 16.03 13.67
N LYS A 316 28.10 16.11 12.62
CA LYS A 316 27.04 17.11 12.50
C LYS A 316 25.79 16.77 13.34
N GLY A 317 25.73 15.59 13.98
CA GLY A 317 24.60 15.20 14.81
C GLY A 317 23.38 14.75 13.99
N ILE A 318 23.58 14.10 12.84
CA ILE A 318 22.50 13.49 12.07
C ILE A 318 22.43 12.02 12.45
N VAL A 319 21.24 11.53 12.81
CA VAL A 319 20.96 10.12 13.09
C VAL A 319 19.89 9.63 12.12
N ILE A 320 20.09 8.44 11.54
CA ILE A 320 19.13 7.82 10.65
C ILE A 320 18.44 6.69 11.39
N LEU A 321 17.11 6.76 11.48
CA LEU A 321 16.28 5.67 11.96
C LEU A 321 15.52 5.09 10.76
N ALA A 322 15.41 3.78 10.70
CA ALA A 322 14.53 3.13 9.73
C ALA A 322 13.65 2.10 10.44
N ALA A 323 12.48 1.82 9.88
CA ALA A 323 11.59 0.78 10.39
C ALA A 323 11.26 -0.24 9.30
N THR A 324 11.15 -1.51 9.70
CA THR A 324 10.69 -2.60 8.84
C THR A 324 9.94 -3.65 9.63
N ASN A 325 8.99 -4.29 8.97
CA ASN A 325 8.31 -5.49 9.48
C ASN A 325 8.94 -6.78 8.90
N ARG A 326 9.86 -6.66 7.92
CA ARG A 326 10.45 -7.76 7.15
C ARG A 326 11.98 -7.66 7.08
N PRO A 327 12.69 -7.81 8.19
CA PRO A 327 14.15 -7.66 8.21
C PRO A 327 14.88 -8.68 7.31
N GLU A 328 14.29 -9.85 7.09
CA GLU A 328 14.82 -10.93 6.25
C GLU A 328 14.85 -10.58 4.77
N THR A 329 14.01 -9.66 4.30
CA THR A 329 13.98 -9.24 2.89
C THR A 329 15.02 -8.18 2.56
N LEU A 330 15.64 -7.55 3.57
CA LEU A 330 16.56 -6.45 3.38
C LEU A 330 17.89 -6.88 2.79
N ASP A 331 18.42 -6.04 1.90
CA ASP A 331 19.79 -6.22 1.39
C ASP A 331 20.81 -6.11 2.51
N LYS A 332 21.71 -7.10 2.58
CA LYS A 332 22.77 -7.18 3.60
C LYS A 332 23.68 -5.95 3.60
N ALA A 333 23.75 -5.21 2.49
CA ALA A 333 24.50 -3.97 2.40
C ALA A 333 23.99 -2.88 3.35
N LEU A 334 22.67 -2.80 3.60
CA LEU A 334 22.08 -1.88 4.57
C LEU A 334 22.51 -2.16 6.01
N LEU A 335 22.81 -3.42 6.31
CA LEU A 335 23.11 -3.91 7.66
C LEU A 335 24.62 -3.95 7.97
N ARG A 336 25.46 -3.40 7.07
CA ARG A 336 26.91 -3.32 7.28
C ARG A 336 27.27 -2.21 8.27
N PRO A 337 28.36 -2.38 9.05
CA PRO A 337 28.87 -1.32 9.92
C PRO A 337 29.05 0.00 9.18
N GLY A 338 28.63 1.09 9.80
CA GLY A 338 28.62 2.43 9.21
C GLY A 338 27.33 2.80 8.48
N ARG A 339 26.26 1.96 8.57
CA ARG A 339 24.93 2.19 8.02
C ARG A 339 23.88 1.93 9.11
N PHE A 340 23.01 0.91 8.96
CA PHE A 340 22.15 0.44 10.05
C PHE A 340 22.87 -0.63 10.88
N ASP A 341 23.85 -0.20 11.62
CA ASP A 341 24.72 -1.07 12.43
C ASP A 341 24.09 -1.44 13.78
N ARG A 342 23.07 -0.71 14.24
CA ARG A 342 22.27 -1.07 15.40
C ARG A 342 20.89 -1.58 14.98
N ARG A 343 20.50 -2.75 15.50
CA ARG A 343 19.14 -3.28 15.37
C ARG A 343 18.44 -3.18 16.69
N VAL A 344 17.31 -2.50 16.71
CA VAL A 344 16.44 -2.35 17.87
C VAL A 344 15.18 -3.16 17.61
N ILE A 345 14.98 -4.19 18.41
CA ILE A 345 13.81 -5.05 18.29
C ILE A 345 12.67 -4.40 19.07
N VAL A 346 11.53 -4.24 18.41
CA VAL A 346 10.29 -3.69 18.97
C VAL A 346 9.27 -4.81 18.91
N GLU A 347 9.16 -5.56 19.99
CA GLU A 347 8.33 -6.78 20.05
C GLU A 347 6.87 -6.44 20.40
N LYS A 348 6.04 -7.46 20.51
CA LYS A 348 4.71 -7.32 21.09
C LYS A 348 4.87 -7.07 22.59
N PRO A 349 4.07 -6.17 23.19
CA PRO A 349 4.18 -5.89 24.62
C PRO A 349 3.80 -7.13 25.45
N ASP A 350 4.58 -7.42 26.49
CA ASP A 350 4.26 -8.37 27.54
C ASP A 350 3.09 -7.88 28.41
N LEU A 351 2.67 -8.64 29.40
CA LEU A 351 1.56 -8.27 30.26
C LEU A 351 1.74 -6.87 30.86
N GLN A 352 2.92 -6.57 31.41
CA GLN A 352 3.17 -5.26 32.01
C GLN A 352 3.19 -4.16 30.96
N GLY A 353 3.80 -4.40 29.82
CA GLY A 353 3.81 -3.48 28.67
C GLY A 353 2.40 -3.19 28.15
N ARG A 354 1.50 -4.22 28.11
CA ARG A 354 0.09 -4.00 27.77
C ARG A 354 -0.65 -3.15 28.78
N ILE A 355 -0.45 -3.43 30.09
CA ILE A 355 -1.03 -2.60 31.15
C ILE A 355 -0.59 -1.14 31.01
N ASP A 356 0.68 -0.90 30.78
CA ASP A 356 1.22 0.46 30.68
C ASP A 356 0.78 1.14 29.37
N THR A 357 0.67 0.40 28.28
CA THR A 357 0.10 0.89 27.00
C THR A 357 -1.37 1.28 27.18
N LEU A 358 -2.17 0.45 27.85
CA LEU A 358 -3.56 0.76 28.18
C LEU A 358 -3.67 2.02 29.06
N LYS A 359 -2.79 2.18 30.07
CA LYS A 359 -2.74 3.40 30.91
C LYS A 359 -2.44 4.65 30.06
N VAL A 360 -1.49 4.56 29.14
CA VAL A 360 -1.15 5.70 28.26
C VAL A 360 -2.34 6.11 27.40
N HIS A 361 -2.99 5.14 26.74
CA HIS A 361 -4.14 5.42 25.88
C HIS A 361 -5.40 5.81 26.63
N SER A 362 -5.51 5.45 27.91
CA SER A 362 -6.64 5.81 28.77
C SER A 362 -6.53 7.19 29.45
N ARG A 363 -5.37 7.87 29.40
CA ARG A 363 -5.13 9.17 30.08
C ARG A 363 -6.23 10.22 29.85
N ASN A 364 -6.79 10.24 28.65
CA ASN A 364 -7.82 11.22 28.26
C ASN A 364 -9.24 10.63 28.21
N VAL A 365 -9.43 9.38 28.65
CA VAL A 365 -10.72 8.68 28.66
C VAL A 365 -11.24 8.60 30.09
N LYS A 366 -12.48 9.00 30.29
CA LYS A 366 -13.13 8.90 31.61
C LYS A 366 -13.56 7.45 31.84
N MET A 367 -12.96 6.79 32.79
CA MET A 367 -13.29 5.43 33.21
C MET A 367 -14.03 5.45 34.53
N ASP A 368 -14.90 4.48 34.74
CA ASP A 368 -15.59 4.28 36.01
C ASP A 368 -14.78 3.38 36.97
N GLU A 369 -15.32 3.14 38.17
CA GLU A 369 -14.64 2.38 39.24
C GLU A 369 -14.57 0.86 38.93
N THR A 370 -15.29 0.36 37.93
CA THR A 370 -15.32 -1.07 37.57
C THR A 370 -14.11 -1.49 36.76
N VAL A 371 -13.34 -0.53 36.21
CA VAL A 371 -12.28 -0.79 35.25
C VAL A 371 -11.04 -1.38 35.90
N ASP A 372 -10.71 -2.62 35.51
CA ASP A 372 -9.44 -3.27 35.79
C ASP A 372 -8.62 -3.44 34.51
N LEU A 373 -7.56 -2.63 34.38
CA LEU A 373 -6.65 -2.67 33.24
C LEU A 373 -5.79 -3.95 33.21
N ARG A 374 -5.60 -4.61 34.36
CA ARG A 374 -4.86 -5.88 34.42
C ARG A 374 -5.68 -7.00 33.82
N GLU A 375 -6.96 -7.11 34.17
CA GLU A 375 -7.89 -8.07 33.57
C GLU A 375 -7.97 -7.85 32.05
N LEU A 376 -8.09 -6.60 31.62
CA LEU A 376 -8.10 -6.24 30.20
C LEU A 376 -6.80 -6.64 29.48
N ALA A 377 -5.64 -6.43 30.14
CA ALA A 377 -4.35 -6.80 29.58
C ALA A 377 -4.18 -8.33 29.45
N LEU A 378 -4.71 -9.11 30.39
CA LEU A 378 -4.78 -10.58 30.29
C LEU A 378 -5.67 -11.01 29.13
N ALA A 379 -6.85 -10.40 29.01
CA ALA A 379 -7.81 -10.66 27.94
C ALA A 379 -7.31 -10.28 26.53
N THR A 380 -6.22 -9.50 26.44
CA THR A 380 -5.62 -9.04 25.19
C THR A 380 -4.22 -9.61 24.96
N ALA A 381 -3.97 -10.85 25.41
CA ALA A 381 -2.71 -11.54 25.18
C ALA A 381 -2.35 -11.57 23.68
N GLY A 382 -1.12 -11.21 23.34
CA GLY A 382 -0.63 -11.14 21.96
C GLY A 382 -1.09 -9.93 21.12
N ALA A 383 -1.89 -9.00 21.70
CA ALA A 383 -2.25 -7.72 21.09
C ALA A 383 -1.04 -6.80 20.91
N VAL A 384 -1.05 -5.99 19.86
CA VAL A 384 -0.06 -4.90 19.69
C VAL A 384 -0.60 -3.57 20.20
N GLY A 385 0.29 -2.59 20.34
CA GLY A 385 -0.10 -1.27 20.86
C GLY A 385 -1.23 -0.60 20.09
N ALA A 386 -1.30 -0.79 18.78
CA ALA A 386 -2.37 -0.27 17.93
C ALA A 386 -3.74 -0.92 18.26
N ASP A 387 -3.76 -2.23 18.56
CA ASP A 387 -4.99 -2.93 18.94
C ASP A 387 -5.50 -2.41 20.29
N LEU A 388 -4.60 -2.25 21.26
CA LEU A 388 -4.93 -1.73 22.60
C LEU A 388 -5.49 -0.29 22.53
N ALA A 389 -4.88 0.56 21.71
CA ALA A 389 -5.38 1.91 21.45
C ALA A 389 -6.79 1.89 20.85
N ASN A 390 -7.02 0.98 19.88
CA ASN A 390 -8.32 0.83 19.25
C ASN A 390 -9.39 0.31 20.22
N ILE A 391 -9.04 -0.63 21.10
CA ILE A 391 -9.94 -1.15 22.14
C ILE A 391 -10.43 -0.01 23.05
N ILE A 392 -9.53 0.82 23.55
CA ILE A 392 -9.89 1.96 24.39
C ILE A 392 -10.83 2.93 23.66
N ASN A 393 -10.53 3.21 22.38
CA ASN A 393 -11.35 4.09 21.57
C ASN A 393 -12.74 3.50 21.28
N GLU A 394 -12.85 2.22 20.93
CA GLU A 394 -14.14 1.56 20.67
C GLU A 394 -14.99 1.45 21.95
N ALA A 395 -14.36 1.21 23.10
CA ALA A 395 -15.05 1.22 24.39
C ALA A 395 -15.63 2.62 24.69
N ALA A 396 -14.87 3.68 24.48
CA ALA A 396 -15.34 5.05 24.65
C ALA A 396 -16.52 5.37 23.71
N LEU A 397 -16.42 4.96 22.45
CA LEU A 397 -17.51 5.11 21.47
C LEU A 397 -18.76 4.32 21.90
N THR A 398 -18.59 3.14 22.47
CA THR A 398 -19.70 2.31 22.96
C THR A 398 -20.39 2.94 24.17
N ALA A 399 -19.64 3.49 25.12
CA ALA A 399 -20.20 4.22 26.25
C ALA A 399 -21.05 5.42 25.80
N VAL A 400 -20.54 6.21 24.83
CA VAL A 400 -21.28 7.35 24.26
C VAL A 400 -22.56 6.91 23.52
N ARG A 401 -22.48 5.83 22.71
CA ARG A 401 -23.67 5.27 22.02
C ARG A 401 -24.75 4.81 23.02
N SER A 402 -24.32 4.35 24.19
CA SER A 402 -25.22 3.94 25.28
C SER A 402 -25.66 5.09 26.19
N GLY A 403 -25.36 6.35 25.84
CA GLY A 403 -25.74 7.54 26.61
C GLY A 403 -24.99 7.75 27.91
N ARG A 404 -23.86 7.06 28.12
CA ARG A 404 -23.02 7.16 29.31
C ARG A 404 -21.84 8.13 29.09
N SER A 405 -21.35 8.70 30.17
CA SER A 405 -20.24 9.67 30.16
C SER A 405 -18.91 9.08 30.63
N MET A 406 -18.91 7.80 31.01
CA MET A 406 -17.77 7.05 31.53
C MET A 406 -17.75 5.66 30.90
N VAL A 407 -16.56 5.10 30.73
CA VAL A 407 -16.32 3.76 30.19
C VAL A 407 -16.30 2.78 31.36
N SER A 408 -17.04 1.68 31.23
CA SER A 408 -17.07 0.57 32.20
C SER A 408 -16.20 -0.59 31.73
N GLN A 409 -15.92 -1.54 32.64
CA GLN A 409 -15.23 -2.80 32.28
C GLN A 409 -15.99 -3.58 31.18
N ALA A 410 -17.32 -3.58 31.24
CA ALA A 410 -18.14 -4.24 30.22
C ALA A 410 -17.97 -3.65 28.82
N ASP A 411 -17.75 -2.32 28.72
CA ASP A 411 -17.47 -1.67 27.44
C ASP A 411 -16.11 -2.08 26.88
N LEU A 412 -15.10 -2.17 27.75
CA LEU A 412 -13.75 -2.59 27.38
C LEU A 412 -13.73 -4.05 26.91
N ILE A 413 -14.38 -4.96 27.62
CA ILE A 413 -14.51 -6.36 27.24
C ILE A 413 -15.26 -6.48 25.91
N GLY A 414 -16.38 -5.74 25.75
CA GLY A 414 -17.10 -5.68 24.47
C GLY A 414 -16.27 -5.12 23.32
N ALA A 415 -15.37 -4.17 23.60
CA ALA A 415 -14.45 -3.63 22.61
C ALA A 415 -13.36 -4.64 22.23
N VAL A 416 -12.87 -5.46 23.15
CA VAL A 416 -11.95 -6.58 22.85
C VAL A 416 -12.62 -7.53 21.86
N GLU A 417 -13.85 -7.97 22.15
CA GLU A 417 -14.62 -8.82 21.24
C GLU A 417 -14.81 -8.17 19.86
N LEU A 418 -15.10 -6.86 19.84
CA LEU A 418 -15.29 -6.12 18.61
C LEU A 418 -14.01 -6.08 17.75
N VAL A 419 -12.86 -5.87 18.38
CA VAL A 419 -11.56 -5.75 17.68
C VAL A 419 -11.09 -7.13 17.17
N PHE A 420 -11.23 -8.19 17.97
CA PHE A 420 -10.72 -9.52 17.61
C PHE A 420 -11.72 -10.39 16.84
N ALA A 421 -13.01 -10.32 17.14
CA ALA A 421 -14.04 -11.13 16.49
C ALA A 421 -14.90 -10.34 15.47
N GLY A 422 -14.85 -9.01 15.51
CA GLY A 422 -15.64 -8.14 14.65
C GLY A 422 -17.03 -7.82 15.18
N LYS A 423 -17.80 -7.05 14.40
CA LYS A 423 -19.15 -6.62 14.78
C LYS A 423 -20.15 -7.77 14.68
N GLU A 424 -21.17 -7.73 15.55
CA GLU A 424 -22.34 -8.61 15.42
C GLU A 424 -23.05 -8.40 14.08
N LYS A 425 -23.39 -9.46 13.41
CA LYS A 425 -24.19 -9.44 12.17
C LYS A 425 -25.68 -9.29 12.49
N LYS A 426 -26.16 -8.05 12.52
CA LYS A 426 -27.59 -7.77 12.64
C LYS A 426 -28.31 -8.19 11.36
N GLY A 427 -28.89 -9.37 11.31
CA GLY A 427 -29.74 -9.79 10.18
C GLY A 427 -29.43 -11.13 9.52
N LYS A 428 -28.38 -11.84 9.91
CA LYS A 428 -28.23 -13.23 9.53
C LYS A 428 -28.80 -14.10 10.63
N LEU A 429 -30.09 -14.39 10.56
CA LEU A 429 -30.72 -15.41 11.38
C LEU A 429 -30.17 -16.77 10.90
N LEU A 430 -29.39 -17.43 11.76
CA LEU A 430 -29.12 -18.86 11.59
C LEU A 430 -30.46 -19.58 11.65
N GLY A 431 -30.67 -20.54 10.77
CA GLY A 431 -31.82 -21.45 10.90
C GLY A 431 -31.77 -22.20 12.24
N ASP A 432 -32.92 -22.56 12.80
CA ASP A 432 -32.98 -23.23 14.12
C ASP A 432 -32.07 -24.47 14.21
N GLN A 433 -31.93 -25.19 13.11
CA GLN A 433 -31.06 -26.36 13.05
C GLN A 433 -29.56 -25.93 13.05
N GLU A 434 -29.20 -24.90 12.29
CA GLU A 434 -27.82 -24.38 12.28
C GLU A 434 -27.45 -23.83 13.66
N LYS A 435 -28.37 -23.10 14.30
CA LYS A 435 -28.18 -22.55 15.65
C LYS A 435 -27.89 -23.64 16.66
N LYS A 436 -28.61 -24.77 16.56
CA LYS A 436 -28.36 -25.96 17.40
C LYS A 436 -26.97 -26.52 17.15
N VAL A 437 -26.61 -26.76 15.89
CA VAL A 437 -25.30 -27.33 15.55
C VAL A 437 -24.17 -26.45 16.08
N VAL A 438 -24.22 -25.11 15.85
CA VAL A 438 -23.22 -24.17 16.37
C VAL A 438 -23.18 -24.20 17.91
N ALA A 439 -24.32 -24.27 18.60
CA ALA A 439 -24.33 -24.31 20.06
C ALA A 439 -23.63 -25.56 20.61
N TYR A 440 -23.92 -26.72 20.05
CA TYR A 440 -23.26 -27.97 20.46
C TYR A 440 -21.76 -27.97 20.12
N HIS A 441 -21.38 -27.38 19.01
CA HIS A 441 -19.99 -27.17 18.59
C HIS A 441 -19.22 -26.35 19.63
N GLU A 442 -19.72 -25.15 19.95
CA GLU A 442 -19.05 -24.27 20.92
C GLU A 442 -19.03 -24.83 22.33
N VAL A 443 -20.14 -25.49 22.76
CA VAL A 443 -20.17 -26.13 24.06
C VAL A 443 -19.23 -27.34 24.10
N GLY A 444 -19.05 -28.04 22.98
CA GLY A 444 -18.06 -29.11 22.86
C GLY A 444 -16.65 -28.67 23.17
N HIS A 445 -16.24 -27.50 22.63
CA HIS A 445 -14.97 -26.89 22.99
C HIS A 445 -14.91 -26.52 24.47
N ALA A 446 -15.90 -25.78 24.97
CA ALA A 446 -15.91 -25.26 26.33
C ALA A 446 -15.94 -26.42 27.39
N LEU A 447 -16.67 -27.46 27.12
CA LEU A 447 -16.76 -28.61 28.03
C LEU A 447 -15.42 -29.34 28.12
N LEU A 448 -14.72 -29.57 27.00
CA LEU A 448 -13.39 -30.16 27.02
C LEU A 448 -12.36 -29.27 27.71
N VAL A 449 -12.51 -27.94 27.64
CA VAL A 449 -11.70 -27.01 28.45
C VAL A 449 -11.91 -27.28 29.95
N ALA A 450 -13.16 -27.39 30.40
CA ALA A 450 -13.47 -27.60 31.82
C ALA A 450 -13.04 -28.99 32.35
N LEU A 451 -13.05 -29.99 31.48
CA LEU A 451 -12.69 -31.38 31.84
C LEU A 451 -11.19 -31.63 31.88
N GLN A 452 -10.36 -30.76 31.27
CA GLN A 452 -8.92 -30.94 31.22
C GLN A 452 -8.19 -30.06 32.26
N LYS A 453 -7.03 -30.55 32.72
CA LYS A 453 -6.28 -29.89 33.81
C LYS A 453 -5.32 -28.79 33.36
N HIS A 454 -5.05 -28.70 32.05
CA HIS A 454 -3.99 -27.84 31.50
C HIS A 454 -4.53 -26.85 30.48
N THR A 455 -5.77 -26.42 30.66
CA THR A 455 -6.49 -25.50 29.80
C THR A 455 -6.75 -24.18 30.51
N GLU A 456 -6.96 -23.12 29.76
CA GLU A 456 -7.29 -21.80 30.28
C GLU A 456 -8.80 -21.69 30.56
N PRO A 457 -9.25 -20.97 31.61
CA PRO A 457 -10.66 -20.92 31.97
C PRO A 457 -11.51 -20.25 30.88
N VAL A 458 -12.71 -20.77 30.70
CA VAL A 458 -13.72 -20.19 29.80
C VAL A 458 -14.25 -18.90 30.41
N GLN A 459 -14.16 -17.80 29.67
CA GLN A 459 -14.73 -16.50 30.05
C GLN A 459 -16.10 -16.27 29.44
N ARG A 460 -16.30 -16.70 28.20
CA ARG A 460 -17.57 -16.56 27.49
C ARG A 460 -17.73 -17.58 26.39
N ILE A 461 -18.97 -18.00 26.17
CA ILE A 461 -19.39 -18.83 25.03
C ILE A 461 -20.49 -18.08 24.30
N THR A 462 -20.41 -17.96 22.99
CA THR A 462 -21.44 -17.26 22.19
C THR A 462 -21.66 -17.94 20.85
N ILE A 463 -22.89 -17.90 20.40
CA ILE A 463 -23.32 -18.35 19.06
C ILE A 463 -23.79 -17.17 18.20
N VAL A 464 -23.49 -15.94 18.62
CA VAL A 464 -23.77 -14.73 17.85
C VAL A 464 -22.75 -14.59 16.74
N SER A 465 -23.23 -14.65 15.49
CA SER A 465 -22.35 -14.55 14.32
C SER A 465 -21.67 -13.18 14.22
N ARG A 466 -20.37 -13.18 13.91
CA ARG A 466 -19.55 -11.97 13.79
C ARG A 466 -19.09 -11.71 12.36
N THR A 467 -18.65 -10.46 12.08
CA THR A 467 -18.25 -10.03 10.72
C THR A 467 -16.95 -10.66 10.24
N MET A 468 -16.08 -11.12 11.12
CA MET A 468 -14.82 -11.80 10.76
C MET A 468 -15.00 -13.28 10.41
N GLY A 469 -16.25 -13.76 10.32
CA GLY A 469 -16.55 -15.07 9.74
C GLY A 469 -16.90 -16.16 10.76
N SER A 470 -16.71 -15.96 12.06
CA SER A 470 -17.15 -16.91 13.08
C SER A 470 -18.67 -16.93 13.19
N LEU A 471 -19.23 -18.14 13.37
CA LEU A 471 -20.64 -18.35 13.66
C LEU A 471 -20.89 -18.39 15.18
N GLY A 472 -19.89 -18.77 15.94
CA GLY A 472 -19.77 -18.76 17.37
C GLY A 472 -18.30 -18.73 17.78
N TYR A 473 -18.00 -18.66 19.05
CA TYR A 473 -16.67 -18.87 19.62
C TYR A 473 -16.71 -19.07 21.14
N VAL A 474 -15.70 -19.76 21.64
CA VAL A 474 -15.37 -19.84 23.06
C VAL A 474 -14.22 -18.90 23.36
N TRP A 475 -14.41 -17.97 24.27
CA TRP A 475 -13.36 -17.06 24.70
C TRP A 475 -12.73 -17.55 26.00
N GLN A 476 -11.43 -17.78 25.94
CA GLN A 476 -10.59 -18.18 27.05
C GLN A 476 -9.64 -17.04 27.39
N VAL A 477 -9.36 -16.83 28.66
CA VAL A 477 -8.41 -15.84 29.13
C VAL A 477 -7.43 -16.51 30.09
N PRO A 478 -6.12 -16.43 29.82
CA PRO A 478 -5.13 -17.01 30.69
C PRO A 478 -5.13 -16.31 32.05
N GLU A 479 -4.93 -17.06 33.13
CA GLU A 479 -4.76 -16.50 34.47
C GLU A 479 -3.40 -15.80 34.62
N GLU A 480 -2.38 -16.32 33.92
CA GLU A 480 -1.01 -15.78 33.88
C GLU A 480 -0.44 -15.85 32.47
N GLU A 481 0.48 -14.95 32.16
CA GLU A 481 1.20 -14.99 30.89
C GLU A 481 2.24 -16.09 30.87
N LYS A 482 2.15 -16.99 29.91
CA LYS A 482 3.09 -18.09 29.72
C LYS A 482 3.90 -17.92 28.44
N TYR A 483 5.21 -18.15 28.55
CA TYR A 483 6.15 -18.08 27.41
C TYR A 483 6.53 -19.48 26.87
N MET A 484 6.22 -20.52 27.60
CA MET A 484 6.51 -21.91 27.23
C MET A 484 5.31 -22.80 27.49
N GLU A 485 4.99 -23.64 26.53
CA GLU A 485 3.96 -24.66 26.65
C GLU A 485 4.60 -26.05 26.74
N THR A 486 4.12 -26.86 27.63
CA THR A 486 4.52 -28.25 27.79
C THR A 486 3.83 -29.15 26.75
N LYS A 487 4.39 -30.35 26.51
CA LYS A 487 3.74 -31.36 25.66
C LYS A 487 2.33 -31.65 26.08
N ALA A 488 2.07 -31.75 27.40
CA ALA A 488 0.74 -32.04 27.94
C ALA A 488 -0.27 -30.90 27.68
N GLU A 489 0.16 -29.63 27.77
CA GLU A 489 -0.69 -28.48 27.44
C GLU A 489 -1.04 -28.46 25.97
N LEU A 490 -0.06 -28.70 25.07
CA LEU A 490 -0.33 -28.77 23.64
C LEU A 490 -1.24 -29.95 23.26
N GLU A 491 -1.07 -31.13 23.89
CA GLU A 491 -1.95 -32.26 23.69
C GLU A 491 -3.39 -31.95 24.15
N ALA A 492 -3.55 -31.31 25.31
CA ALA A 492 -4.85 -30.86 25.82
C ALA A 492 -5.51 -29.85 24.88
N ASN A 493 -4.72 -28.88 24.37
CA ASN A 493 -5.20 -27.90 23.41
C ASN A 493 -5.71 -28.54 22.11
N ILE A 494 -5.01 -29.55 21.59
CA ILE A 494 -5.45 -30.30 20.39
C ILE A 494 -6.78 -31.01 20.63
N VAL A 495 -6.94 -31.69 21.78
CA VAL A 495 -8.18 -32.34 22.16
C VAL A 495 -9.33 -31.36 22.25
N THR A 496 -9.11 -30.22 22.90
CA THR A 496 -10.08 -29.12 23.03
C THR A 496 -10.46 -28.52 21.67
N THR A 497 -9.48 -28.29 20.83
CA THR A 497 -9.69 -27.74 19.47
C THR A 497 -10.55 -28.67 18.60
N LEU A 498 -10.45 -29.97 18.78
CA LEU A 498 -11.28 -30.95 18.06
C LEU A 498 -12.67 -31.19 18.68
N GLY A 499 -12.93 -30.54 19.82
CA GLY A 499 -14.16 -30.75 20.63
C GLY A 499 -15.44 -30.38 19.90
N GLY A 500 -15.46 -29.28 19.15
CA GLY A 500 -16.64 -28.87 18.40
C GLY A 500 -17.09 -29.90 17.38
N ARG A 501 -16.16 -30.44 16.59
CA ARG A 501 -16.45 -31.52 15.64
C ARG A 501 -16.87 -32.81 16.33
N ALA A 502 -16.25 -33.14 17.45
CA ALA A 502 -16.62 -34.35 18.23
C ALA A 502 -18.05 -34.25 18.79
N ALA A 503 -18.44 -33.07 19.29
CA ALA A 503 -19.79 -32.80 19.75
C ALA A 503 -20.84 -32.89 18.63
N GLU A 504 -20.55 -32.35 17.45
CA GLU A 504 -21.42 -32.48 16.27
C GLU A 504 -21.67 -33.93 15.92
N GLU A 505 -20.61 -34.77 15.82
CA GLU A 505 -20.71 -36.16 15.45
C GLU A 505 -21.49 -36.99 16.49
N LEU A 506 -21.24 -36.75 17.78
CA LEU A 506 -21.93 -37.45 18.87
C LEU A 506 -23.42 -37.09 18.93
N LYS A 507 -23.79 -35.83 18.71
CA LYS A 507 -25.19 -35.40 18.86
C LYS A 507 -26.04 -35.56 17.62
N PHE A 508 -25.45 -35.32 16.42
CA PHE A 508 -26.21 -35.27 15.17
C PHE A 508 -25.86 -36.44 14.22
N GLU A 509 -24.96 -37.34 14.60
CA GLU A 509 -24.43 -38.39 13.71
C GLU A 509 -23.91 -37.84 12.37
N SER A 510 -23.54 -36.58 12.35
CA SER A 510 -23.13 -35.82 11.17
C SER A 510 -22.10 -34.80 11.54
N VAL A 511 -21.36 -34.33 10.56
CA VAL A 511 -20.32 -33.32 10.73
C VAL A 511 -20.49 -32.21 9.70
N THR A 512 -20.15 -30.98 10.08
CA THR A 512 -20.31 -29.82 9.20
C THR A 512 -18.95 -29.25 8.74
N THR A 513 -19.02 -28.29 7.85
CA THR A 513 -17.84 -27.51 7.41
C THR A 513 -17.39 -26.50 8.47
N GLY A 514 -18.14 -26.32 9.56
CA GLY A 514 -17.83 -25.36 10.63
C GLY A 514 -16.47 -25.63 11.28
N ALA A 515 -16.12 -26.90 11.46
CA ALA A 515 -14.88 -27.33 12.07
C ALA A 515 -13.61 -27.18 11.20
N ALA A 516 -13.70 -26.55 10.03
CA ALA A 516 -12.55 -26.45 9.10
C ALA A 516 -11.36 -25.72 9.72
N ASN A 517 -11.60 -24.62 10.44
CA ASN A 517 -10.55 -23.84 11.11
C ASN A 517 -9.91 -24.62 12.27
N ASP A 518 -10.72 -25.37 13.03
CA ASP A 518 -10.24 -26.16 14.17
C ASP A 518 -9.32 -27.29 13.71
N ILE A 519 -9.71 -27.98 12.62
CA ILE A 519 -8.87 -29.01 12.00
C ILE A 519 -7.56 -28.42 11.50
N GLU A 520 -7.59 -27.21 10.90
CA GLU A 520 -6.39 -26.52 10.45
C GLU A 520 -5.47 -26.16 11.64
N GLN A 521 -6.02 -25.63 12.72
CA GLN A 521 -5.29 -25.27 13.93
C GLN A 521 -4.68 -26.50 14.61
N ALA A 522 -5.48 -27.53 14.86
CA ALA A 522 -5.02 -28.79 15.43
C ALA A 522 -3.89 -29.40 14.58
N THR A 523 -4.03 -29.41 13.24
CA THR A 523 -3.00 -29.91 12.33
C THR A 523 -1.71 -29.11 12.42
N LYS A 524 -1.78 -27.78 12.51
CA LYS A 524 -0.59 -26.90 12.66
C LYS A 524 0.12 -27.17 13.99
N THR A 525 -0.63 -27.32 15.08
CA THR A 525 -0.09 -27.60 16.42
C THR A 525 0.61 -28.95 16.44
N VAL A 526 -0.03 -30.02 15.98
CA VAL A 526 0.56 -31.37 15.90
C VAL A 526 1.81 -31.37 15.01
N ARG A 527 1.75 -30.68 13.85
CA ARG A 527 2.90 -30.55 12.96
C ARG A 527 4.08 -29.88 13.68
N ALA A 528 3.85 -28.77 14.37
CA ALA A 528 4.90 -28.06 15.11
C ALA A 528 5.51 -28.92 16.23
N MET A 529 4.69 -29.67 16.97
CA MET A 529 5.14 -30.62 17.99
C MET A 529 6.12 -31.65 17.41
N ILE A 530 5.82 -32.18 16.23
CA ILE A 530 6.60 -33.22 15.57
C ILE A 530 7.85 -32.63 14.91
N THR A 531 7.70 -31.54 14.13
CA THR A 531 8.74 -31.07 13.20
C THR A 531 9.66 -30.02 13.80
N MET A 532 9.18 -29.25 14.80
CA MET A 532 9.91 -28.12 15.37
C MET A 532 10.31 -28.31 16.82
N TYR A 533 9.43 -28.87 17.66
CA TYR A 533 9.66 -28.90 19.11
C TYR A 533 10.27 -30.23 19.60
N GLY A 534 10.42 -31.24 18.72
CA GLY A 534 10.98 -32.53 19.09
C GLY A 534 10.14 -33.30 20.12
N MET A 535 8.81 -33.10 20.11
CA MET A 535 7.88 -33.70 21.09
C MET A 535 7.27 -35.04 20.60
N SER A 536 7.80 -35.60 19.50
CA SER A 536 7.37 -36.90 18.98
C SER A 536 8.38 -37.99 19.36
N ASP A 537 7.91 -39.08 19.93
CA ASP A 537 8.75 -40.24 20.26
C ASP A 537 9.31 -40.92 19.01
N LYS A 538 8.64 -40.79 17.86
CA LYS A 538 9.02 -41.41 16.59
C LYS A 538 10.21 -40.70 15.92
N PHE A 539 10.32 -39.39 16.10
CA PHE A 539 11.36 -38.55 15.48
C PHE A 539 12.39 -38.02 16.48
N GLY A 540 12.09 -38.11 17.78
CA GLY A 540 12.98 -37.60 18.84
C GLY A 540 13.31 -36.11 18.69
N LEU A 541 14.58 -35.77 18.91
CA LEU A 541 15.06 -34.38 18.90
C LEU A 541 15.45 -33.88 17.49
N MET A 542 14.91 -34.48 16.42
CA MET A 542 15.22 -34.07 15.06
C MET A 542 14.37 -32.87 14.65
N GLN A 543 15.01 -31.77 14.31
CA GLN A 543 14.33 -30.63 13.67
C GLN A 543 14.11 -30.93 12.19
N LEU A 544 12.87 -31.04 11.76
CA LEU A 544 12.46 -31.41 10.41
C LEU A 544 11.95 -30.23 9.59
N GLU A 545 11.65 -29.13 10.24
CA GLU A 545 11.07 -27.94 9.62
C GLU A 545 11.77 -26.67 10.09
N THR A 546 12.00 -25.73 9.16
CA THR A 546 12.58 -24.43 9.47
C THR A 546 11.60 -23.32 9.05
N VAL A 547 11.35 -22.38 9.95
CA VAL A 547 10.51 -21.22 9.65
C VAL A 547 11.35 -20.16 8.97
N GLN A 548 11.01 -19.80 7.75
CA GLN A 548 11.55 -18.66 7.03
C GLN A 548 10.65 -17.45 7.25
N GLY A 549 11.23 -16.32 7.65
CA GLY A 549 10.49 -15.10 8.03
C GLY A 549 10.14 -15.05 9.53
N LYS A 550 10.50 -13.92 10.17
CA LYS A 550 10.36 -13.82 11.63
C LYS A 550 9.02 -13.22 12.07
N TYR A 551 8.49 -12.23 11.33
CA TYR A 551 7.38 -11.39 11.81
C TYR A 551 6.11 -11.41 10.94
N LEU A 552 6.20 -11.51 9.61
CA LEU A 552 5.02 -11.43 8.72
C LEU A 552 4.72 -12.73 7.99
N ASP A 553 5.67 -13.28 7.27
CA ASP A 553 5.48 -14.50 6.48
C ASP A 553 6.26 -15.64 7.11
N ARG A 554 5.66 -16.32 8.08
CA ARG A 554 6.22 -17.54 8.68
C ARG A 554 6.01 -18.73 7.74
N ASN A 555 6.76 -18.78 6.66
CA ASN A 555 6.73 -19.94 5.77
C ASN A 555 7.58 -21.05 6.36
N ALA A 556 6.92 -22.10 6.77
CA ALA A 556 7.55 -23.32 7.25
C ALA A 556 7.98 -24.17 6.06
N VAL A 557 9.25 -24.55 6.01
CA VAL A 557 9.83 -25.38 4.94
C VAL A 557 10.38 -26.66 5.56
N LEU A 558 9.86 -27.81 5.10
CA LEU A 558 10.37 -29.11 5.49
C LEU A 558 11.80 -29.31 4.96
N GLN A 559 12.71 -29.68 5.86
CA GLN A 559 14.10 -30.00 5.55
C GLN A 559 14.41 -31.48 5.80
N CYS A 560 13.69 -32.33 5.11
CA CYS A 560 13.85 -33.78 5.25
C CYS A 560 13.62 -34.48 3.90
N SER A 561 13.97 -35.77 3.82
CA SER A 561 13.67 -36.58 2.63
C SER A 561 12.18 -36.84 2.49
N ASP A 562 11.70 -37.07 1.25
CA ASP A 562 10.29 -37.40 0.95
C ASP A 562 9.78 -38.60 1.78
N LYS A 563 10.66 -39.59 2.03
CA LYS A 563 10.34 -40.74 2.87
C LYS A 563 10.10 -40.34 4.33
N THR A 564 10.82 -39.34 4.84
CA THR A 564 10.61 -38.83 6.19
C THR A 564 9.37 -37.96 6.23
N ALA A 565 9.13 -37.12 5.22
CA ALA A 565 7.92 -36.32 5.10
C ALA A 565 6.65 -37.18 5.12
N ALA A 566 6.63 -38.27 4.35
CA ALA A 566 5.51 -39.22 4.38
C ALA A 566 5.24 -39.82 5.78
N LYS A 567 6.31 -40.09 6.56
CA LYS A 567 6.17 -40.58 7.95
C LYS A 567 5.70 -39.46 8.89
N VAL A 568 6.05 -38.21 8.64
CA VAL A 568 5.53 -37.06 9.39
C VAL A 568 4.01 -36.94 9.17
N ASP A 569 3.55 -37.03 7.92
CA ASP A 569 2.12 -36.96 7.61
C ASP A 569 1.33 -38.13 8.26
N GLU A 570 1.93 -39.35 8.29
CA GLU A 570 1.34 -40.49 8.98
C GLU A 570 1.24 -40.24 10.50
N GLU A 571 2.26 -39.68 11.11
CA GLU A 571 2.30 -39.39 12.55
C GLU A 571 1.31 -38.29 12.92
N ILE A 572 1.22 -37.21 12.11
CA ILE A 572 0.21 -36.15 12.29
C ILE A 572 -1.18 -36.77 12.30
N ARG A 573 -1.50 -37.60 11.31
CA ARG A 573 -2.80 -38.27 11.22
C ARG A 573 -3.10 -39.14 12.46
N ASN A 574 -2.09 -39.87 12.95
CA ASN A 574 -2.25 -40.73 14.11
C ASN A 574 -2.48 -39.96 15.40
N GLN A 575 -1.74 -38.83 15.61
CA GLN A 575 -1.93 -37.98 16.78
C GLN A 575 -3.28 -37.25 16.75
N LEU A 576 -3.68 -36.70 15.60
CA LEU A 576 -5.02 -36.10 15.44
C LEU A 576 -6.14 -37.11 15.72
N LYS A 577 -6.01 -38.36 15.22
CA LYS A 577 -6.99 -39.41 15.49
C LYS A 577 -7.05 -39.74 16.98
N LYS A 578 -5.92 -39.90 17.64
CA LYS A 578 -5.85 -40.17 19.09
C LYS A 578 -6.54 -39.06 19.88
N ALA A 579 -6.24 -37.80 19.60
CA ALA A 579 -6.83 -36.63 20.26
C ALA A 579 -8.35 -36.57 20.00
N TYR A 580 -8.78 -36.85 18.77
CA TYR A 580 -10.20 -36.87 18.42
C TYR A 580 -10.98 -37.99 19.13
N ASP A 581 -10.41 -39.22 19.21
CA ASP A 581 -11.00 -40.34 19.92
C ASP A 581 -11.11 -40.02 21.43
N GLU A 582 -10.13 -39.34 22.01
CA GLU A 582 -10.15 -38.86 23.40
C GLU A 582 -11.22 -37.78 23.62
N ALA A 583 -11.33 -36.81 22.72
CA ALA A 583 -12.38 -35.78 22.75
C ALA A 583 -13.78 -36.41 22.74
N LYS A 584 -14.03 -37.38 21.85
CA LYS A 584 -15.29 -38.09 21.77
C LYS A 584 -15.58 -38.88 23.06
N LYS A 585 -14.58 -39.53 23.62
CA LYS A 585 -14.72 -40.27 24.87
C LYS A 585 -15.15 -39.35 25.99
N LEU A 586 -14.41 -38.25 26.24
CA LEU A 586 -14.72 -37.29 27.29
C LEU A 586 -16.12 -36.68 27.13
N LEU A 587 -16.50 -36.28 25.91
CA LEU A 587 -17.83 -35.72 25.66
C LEU A 587 -18.95 -36.78 25.83
N SER A 588 -18.70 -38.03 25.46
CA SER A 588 -19.70 -39.11 25.63
C SER A 588 -19.96 -39.45 27.11
N GLU A 589 -18.95 -39.31 27.95
CA GLU A 589 -19.07 -39.49 29.40
C GLU A 589 -19.86 -38.36 30.08
N HIS A 590 -19.95 -37.18 29.45
CA HIS A 590 -20.60 -35.96 29.98
C HIS A 590 -21.72 -35.43 29.07
N MET A 591 -22.46 -36.34 28.39
CA MET A 591 -23.52 -35.96 27.44
C MET A 591 -24.63 -35.10 28.05
N ASN A 592 -25.01 -35.38 29.33
CA ASN A 592 -26.06 -34.62 30.01
C ASN A 592 -25.63 -33.17 30.27
N ALA A 593 -24.34 -32.95 30.60
CA ALA A 593 -23.79 -31.62 30.74
C ALA A 593 -23.74 -30.89 29.37
N LEU A 594 -23.29 -31.60 28.32
CA LEU A 594 -23.29 -31.08 26.96
C LEU A 594 -24.69 -30.61 26.54
N ASP A 595 -25.73 -31.43 26.76
CA ASP A 595 -27.11 -31.14 26.41
C ASP A 595 -27.66 -29.93 27.21
N ALA A 596 -27.46 -29.94 28.54
CA ALA A 596 -27.97 -28.87 29.41
C ALA A 596 -27.38 -27.49 29.07
N ILE A 597 -26.05 -27.44 28.86
CA ILE A 597 -25.35 -26.21 28.54
C ILE A 597 -25.71 -25.71 27.12
N ALA A 598 -25.76 -26.63 26.14
CA ALA A 598 -26.12 -26.26 24.77
C ALA A 598 -27.56 -25.73 24.69
N GLN A 599 -28.50 -26.32 25.40
CA GLN A 599 -29.88 -25.86 25.47
C GLN A 599 -29.97 -24.45 26.06
N TYR A 600 -29.26 -24.21 27.17
CA TYR A 600 -29.20 -22.88 27.79
C TYR A 600 -28.53 -21.84 26.86
N LEU A 601 -27.45 -22.21 26.16
CA LEU A 601 -26.78 -21.34 25.19
C LEU A 601 -27.69 -21.02 23.99
N ILE A 602 -28.53 -21.95 23.52
CA ILE A 602 -29.50 -21.69 22.45
C ILE A 602 -30.52 -20.65 22.86
N GLU A 603 -30.94 -20.64 24.13
CA GLU A 603 -31.91 -19.68 24.66
C GLU A 603 -31.29 -18.31 24.87
N LYS A 604 -30.09 -18.24 25.44
CA LYS A 604 -29.40 -16.98 25.82
C LYS A 604 -28.55 -16.36 24.70
N GLU A 605 -28.15 -17.17 23.71
CA GLU A 605 -27.23 -16.85 22.61
C GLU A 605 -25.79 -16.51 23.05
N SER A 606 -25.60 -16.09 24.30
CA SER A 606 -24.27 -15.83 24.90
C SER A 606 -24.35 -16.07 26.40
N ILE A 607 -23.39 -16.80 26.94
CA ILE A 607 -23.28 -17.11 28.37
C ILE A 607 -21.88 -16.81 28.88
N THR A 608 -21.79 -16.42 30.15
CA THR A 608 -20.51 -16.19 30.85
C THR A 608 -19.89 -17.50 31.28
N GLY A 609 -18.57 -17.49 31.54
CA GLY A 609 -17.86 -18.65 32.09
C GLY A 609 -18.41 -19.06 33.47
N GLN A 610 -18.90 -18.11 34.26
CA GLN A 610 -19.53 -18.40 35.54
C GLN A 610 -20.85 -19.17 35.37
N GLU A 611 -21.75 -18.69 34.48
CA GLU A 611 -23.01 -19.38 34.18
C GLU A 611 -22.76 -20.79 33.63
N PHE A 612 -21.75 -20.92 32.77
CA PHE A 612 -21.32 -22.21 32.23
C PHE A 612 -20.90 -23.18 33.35
N MET A 613 -20.01 -22.73 34.25
CA MET A 613 -19.53 -23.58 35.37
C MET A 613 -20.62 -23.91 36.38
N GLU A 614 -21.57 -22.99 36.63
CA GLU A 614 -22.72 -23.25 37.50
C GLU A 614 -23.60 -24.37 36.94
N ILE A 615 -23.88 -24.39 35.63
CA ILE A 615 -24.66 -25.45 35.00
C ILE A 615 -23.88 -26.77 35.00
N PHE A 616 -22.60 -26.71 34.62
CA PHE A 616 -21.72 -27.88 34.61
C PHE A 616 -21.68 -28.56 35.98
N ASN A 617 -21.33 -27.83 37.04
CA ASN A 617 -21.24 -28.37 38.39
C ASN A 617 -22.58 -28.88 38.90
N ARG A 618 -23.71 -28.28 38.54
CA ARG A 618 -25.05 -28.74 38.93
C ARG A 618 -25.37 -30.07 38.31
N VAL A 619 -25.05 -30.30 37.03
CA VAL A 619 -25.33 -31.58 36.34
C VAL A 619 -24.42 -32.68 36.86
N GLU A 620 -23.13 -32.43 37.01
CA GLU A 620 -22.16 -33.41 37.53
C GLU A 620 -22.50 -33.86 38.96
N ASN A 621 -22.88 -32.93 39.84
CA ASN A 621 -23.29 -33.26 41.20
C ASN A 621 -24.59 -34.06 41.24
N ALA A 622 -25.52 -33.85 40.29
CA ALA A 622 -26.75 -34.62 40.20
C ALA A 622 -26.46 -36.07 39.75
N GLU A 623 -25.56 -36.29 38.81
CA GLU A 623 -25.15 -37.63 38.35
C GLU A 623 -24.43 -38.41 39.45
N GLN A 624 -23.48 -37.77 40.17
CA GLN A 624 -22.78 -38.42 41.28
C GLN A 624 -23.72 -38.86 42.41
N ASN A 625 -24.80 -38.10 42.65
CA ASN A 625 -25.79 -38.48 43.67
C ASN A 625 -26.67 -39.68 43.22
N VAL A 626 -26.94 -39.81 41.92
CA VAL A 626 -27.70 -40.92 41.34
C VAL A 626 -26.86 -42.22 41.29
N GLU A 627 -25.55 -42.14 41.11
CA GLU A 627 -24.64 -43.29 41.15
C GLU A 627 -24.40 -43.83 42.59
N GLN A 628 -24.66 -43.00 43.62
CA GLN A 628 -24.49 -43.37 45.03
C GLN A 628 -25.78 -43.93 45.68
N GLU A 629 -26.92 -43.79 45.02
CA GLU A 629 -28.18 -44.44 45.40
C GLU A 629 -28.37 -45.81 44.68
#